data_f62d7ea19875e5a2fdb18eff66e1a0ef
#
_entry.id   f62d7ea19875e5a2fdb18eff66e1a0ef
#
_cell.length_a   1.000
_cell.length_b   1.000
_cell.length_c   1.000
_cell.angle_alpha   90.00
_cell.angle_beta   90.00
_cell.angle_gamma   90.00
#
_symmetry.space_group_name_H-M   'P 1'
#
loop_
_entity.id
_entity.type
_entity.pdbx_description
1 polymer ?
#
loop_
_entity_poly.entity_id
_entity_poly.type
_entity_poly.pdbx_seq_one_letter_code
_entity_poly.pdbx_strand_id
1 'polypeptide(L)'
;MVAVCAPCACARWAPGTSAGPDLTTEAGSLTGRSLERPPLDDATRARLTAQLTAAADTLRRNPRSPDALIWVGRRLAYLGKYREAIDTFSAGINRFPRDARFLRHRGHRYLTIRRPMLAAQDLEKAATLVRGQPDVIEPDGAPNAQNTPLSTLQFNIWYHLALAYYVDGKNPQALTAWDSCARVSINSDLMVATQYWRYLVLKRLGRTAAADSALAIARENPTLIENQAYLRLMRLFAGLEKVESVFPSTSAANVADATTAYGISMWHYLNGRTNEARALWKRLDASPAWGSFGVLAAEGELTRTR
;
A
#
# COMPACT_ATOMS: atom_id res chain seq x y z
N MET A 1 -8.81 56.30 15.50
CA MET A 1 -8.50 55.49 14.32
C MET A 1 -8.94 54.06 14.60
N VAL A 2 -10.04 53.65 14.02
CA VAL A 2 -10.57 52.29 14.20
C VAL A 2 -10.06 51.45 13.02
N ALA A 3 -9.25 50.44 13.32
CA ALA A 3 -8.75 49.51 12.30
C ALA A 3 -9.85 48.50 11.94
N VAL A 4 -10.32 48.56 10.69
CA VAL A 4 -11.26 47.63 10.14
C VAL A 4 -10.50 46.39 9.72
N CYS A 5 -10.72 45.26 10.42
CA CYS A 5 -10.25 43.93 9.99
C CYS A 5 -11.03 43.51 8.75
N ALA A 6 -10.32 43.26 7.64
CA ALA A 6 -10.90 42.65 6.43
C ALA A 6 -11.25 41.18 6.70
N PRO A 7 -12.39 40.67 6.17
CA PRO A 7 -12.79 39.28 6.33
C PRO A 7 -11.87 38.37 5.50
N CYS A 8 -11.26 37.39 6.17
CA CYS A 8 -10.52 36.31 5.55
C CYS A 8 -11.45 35.54 4.58
N ALA A 9 -11.20 35.67 3.29
CA ALA A 9 -11.94 34.92 2.27
C ALA A 9 -11.67 33.43 2.43
N CYS A 10 -12.65 32.69 2.96
CA CYS A 10 -12.66 31.23 2.91
C CYS A 10 -12.69 30.82 1.44
N ALA A 11 -11.55 30.43 0.88
CA ALA A 11 -11.49 29.80 -0.41
C ALA A 11 -12.43 28.57 -0.39
N ARG A 12 -13.54 28.67 -1.12
CA ARG A 12 -14.46 27.56 -1.35
C ARG A 12 -13.71 26.52 -2.17
N TRP A 13 -13.43 25.35 -1.58
CA TRP A 13 -12.98 24.20 -2.33
C TRP A 13 -14.14 23.76 -3.23
N ALA A 14 -14.06 24.06 -4.51
CA ALA A 14 -14.89 23.48 -5.55
C ALA A 14 -14.10 22.35 -6.19
N PRO A 15 -14.66 21.13 -6.30
CA PRO A 15 -14.03 20.12 -7.17
C PRO A 15 -13.95 20.73 -8.56
N GLY A 16 -12.74 20.88 -9.07
CA GLY A 16 -12.50 21.53 -10.36
C GLY A 16 -13.27 20.81 -11.47
N THR A 17 -14.28 21.44 -12.00
CA THR A 17 -14.97 21.05 -13.23
C THR A 17 -14.22 21.59 -14.46
N SER A 18 -12.90 21.59 -14.45
CA SER A 18 -12.14 21.76 -15.66
C SER A 18 -12.01 20.39 -16.31
N ALA A 19 -12.82 20.10 -17.34
CA ALA A 19 -12.55 19.08 -18.32
C ALA A 19 -11.28 19.45 -19.10
N GLY A 20 -10.13 19.46 -18.43
CA GLY A 20 -8.83 19.33 -19.04
C GLY A 20 -8.71 17.92 -19.64
N PRO A 21 -7.77 17.68 -20.57
CA PRO A 21 -7.57 16.35 -21.12
C PRO A 21 -7.51 15.34 -19.96
N ASP A 22 -8.30 14.28 -20.03
CA ASP A 22 -8.35 13.22 -19.03
C ASP A 22 -6.95 12.59 -19.00
N LEU A 23 -6.09 13.08 -18.09
CA LEU A 23 -4.73 12.60 -17.94
C LEU A 23 -4.85 11.18 -17.37
N THR A 24 -4.83 10.19 -18.26
CA THR A 24 -4.90 8.78 -17.88
C THR A 24 -3.63 8.30 -17.22
N THR A 25 -2.49 8.97 -17.50
CA THR A 25 -1.18 8.65 -16.89
C THR A 25 -1.09 9.12 -15.44
N GLU A 26 -1.07 8.17 -14.51
CA GLU A 26 -0.96 8.44 -13.07
C GLU A 26 0.49 8.47 -12.59
N ALA A 27 1.38 7.66 -13.17
CA ALA A 27 2.78 7.57 -12.74
C ALA A 27 3.70 7.07 -13.86
N GLY A 28 5.02 7.09 -13.61
CA GLY A 28 6.01 6.28 -14.31
C GLY A 28 6.46 5.14 -13.40
N SER A 29 6.59 3.92 -13.93
CA SER A 29 7.17 2.80 -13.20
C SER A 29 8.64 3.06 -12.87
N LEU A 30 9.21 2.32 -11.92
CA LEU A 30 10.65 2.41 -11.61
C LEU A 30 11.53 1.95 -12.78
N THR A 31 10.96 1.21 -13.74
CA THR A 31 11.62 0.74 -14.95
C THR A 31 11.47 1.70 -16.13
N GLY A 32 10.66 2.77 -15.99
CA GLY A 32 10.46 3.82 -17.00
C GLY A 32 9.20 3.68 -17.84
N ARG A 33 8.31 2.70 -17.55
CA ARG A 33 7.04 2.52 -18.26
C ARG A 33 5.98 3.52 -17.76
N SER A 34 5.15 4.07 -18.66
CA SER A 34 3.97 4.84 -18.27
C SER A 34 2.94 3.95 -17.55
N LEU A 35 2.39 4.45 -16.46
CA LEU A 35 1.37 3.78 -15.66
C LEU A 35 0.05 4.55 -15.80
N GLU A 36 -0.79 4.01 -16.66
CA GLU A 36 -2.11 4.57 -16.93
C GLU A 36 -3.09 4.21 -15.81
N ARG A 37 -4.11 5.02 -15.66
CA ARG A 37 -5.20 4.74 -14.73
C ARG A 37 -5.75 3.34 -14.96
N PRO A 38 -5.89 2.48 -13.92
CA PRO A 38 -6.40 1.13 -14.10
C PRO A 38 -7.79 1.13 -14.76
N PRO A 39 -8.03 0.30 -15.77
CA PRO A 39 -9.35 0.18 -16.37
C PRO A 39 -10.34 -0.39 -15.34
N LEU A 40 -11.53 0.15 -15.32
CA LEU A 40 -12.66 -0.32 -14.52
C LEU A 40 -13.80 -0.68 -15.46
N ASP A 41 -14.48 -1.77 -15.19
CA ASP A 41 -15.76 -2.04 -15.84
C ASP A 41 -16.80 -0.96 -15.49
N ASP A 42 -17.82 -0.81 -16.32
CA ASP A 42 -18.77 0.28 -16.19
C ASP A 42 -19.58 0.23 -14.87
N ALA A 43 -19.95 -0.96 -14.41
CA ALA A 43 -20.69 -1.14 -13.17
C ALA A 43 -19.82 -0.75 -11.95
N THR A 44 -18.56 -1.20 -11.92
CA THR A 44 -17.59 -0.82 -10.88
C THR A 44 -17.31 0.68 -10.93
N ARG A 45 -17.11 1.26 -12.12
CA ARG A 45 -16.90 2.71 -12.30
C ARG A 45 -18.10 3.50 -11.77
N ALA A 46 -19.32 3.12 -12.16
CA ALA A 46 -20.55 3.80 -11.71
C ALA A 46 -20.69 3.74 -10.18
N ARG A 47 -20.51 2.57 -9.58
CA ARG A 47 -20.56 2.38 -8.12
C ARG A 47 -19.51 3.22 -7.39
N LEU A 48 -18.26 3.21 -7.82
CA LEU A 48 -17.19 3.99 -7.19
C LEU A 48 -17.39 5.50 -7.37
N THR A 49 -17.94 5.93 -8.52
CA THR A 49 -18.27 7.34 -8.77
C THR A 49 -19.39 7.80 -7.85
N ALA A 50 -20.44 6.99 -7.67
CA ALA A 50 -21.52 7.29 -6.73
C ALA A 50 -20.99 7.42 -5.29
N GLN A 51 -20.07 6.54 -4.88
CA GLN A 51 -19.43 6.62 -3.57
C GLN A 51 -18.56 7.89 -3.41
N LEU A 52 -17.86 8.32 -4.45
CA LEU A 52 -17.12 9.59 -4.43
C LEU A 52 -18.08 10.79 -4.30
N THR A 53 -19.16 10.80 -5.05
CA THR A 53 -20.19 11.84 -4.97
C THR A 53 -20.75 11.93 -3.54
N ALA A 54 -21.13 10.80 -2.94
CA ALA A 54 -21.65 10.77 -1.57
C ALA A 54 -20.62 11.28 -0.53
N ALA A 55 -19.32 10.93 -0.71
CA ALA A 55 -18.25 11.45 0.14
C ALA A 55 -18.06 12.97 -0.01
N ALA A 56 -18.09 13.48 -1.25
CA ALA A 56 -18.00 14.90 -1.55
C ALA A 56 -19.18 15.68 -0.97
N ASP A 57 -20.40 15.12 -1.05
CA ASP A 57 -21.62 15.70 -0.46
C ASP A 57 -21.52 15.78 1.06
N THR A 58 -20.96 14.74 1.68
CA THR A 58 -20.70 14.73 3.13
C THR A 58 -19.70 15.82 3.52
N LEU A 59 -18.62 15.98 2.75
CA LEU A 59 -17.63 17.05 2.97
C LEU A 59 -18.25 18.44 2.79
N ARG A 60 -19.12 18.62 1.80
CA ARG A 60 -19.84 19.91 1.60
C ARG A 60 -20.71 20.28 2.80
N ARG A 61 -21.41 19.28 3.38
CA ARG A 61 -22.23 19.50 4.59
C ARG A 61 -21.40 19.69 5.84
N ASN A 62 -20.24 19.05 5.92
CA ASN A 62 -19.33 19.06 7.07
C ASN A 62 -17.92 19.50 6.65
N PRO A 63 -17.74 20.75 6.21
CA PRO A 63 -16.48 21.17 5.59
C PRO A 63 -15.30 21.19 6.55
N ARG A 64 -15.51 21.07 7.87
CA ARG A 64 -14.44 21.01 8.88
C ARG A 64 -14.14 19.59 9.36
N SER A 65 -14.79 18.57 8.81
CA SER A 65 -14.56 17.17 9.19
C SER A 65 -13.29 16.61 8.52
N PRO A 66 -12.29 16.19 9.28
CA PRO A 66 -11.15 15.47 8.73
C PRO A 66 -11.57 14.14 8.12
N ASP A 67 -12.50 13.42 8.71
CA ASP A 67 -13.00 12.14 8.23
C ASP A 67 -13.65 12.27 6.84
N ALA A 68 -14.50 13.28 6.65
CA ALA A 68 -15.12 13.52 5.35
C ALA A 68 -14.07 13.79 4.25
N LEU A 69 -13.02 14.56 4.57
CA LEU A 69 -11.94 14.84 3.63
C LEU A 69 -11.10 13.58 3.33
N ILE A 70 -10.81 12.76 4.35
CA ILE A 70 -10.12 11.47 4.17
C ILE A 70 -10.92 10.57 3.23
N TRP A 71 -12.24 10.47 3.41
CA TRP A 71 -13.07 9.63 2.55
C TRP A 71 -13.09 10.11 1.10
N VAL A 72 -13.10 11.42 0.82
CA VAL A 72 -12.96 11.94 -0.55
C VAL A 72 -11.64 11.45 -1.17
N GLY A 73 -10.51 11.62 -0.50
CA GLY A 73 -9.21 11.16 -0.99
C GLY A 73 -9.16 9.65 -1.21
N ARG A 74 -9.75 8.86 -0.32
CA ARG A 74 -9.83 7.39 -0.47
C ARG A 74 -10.68 6.99 -1.69
N ARG A 75 -11.83 7.62 -1.90
CA ARG A 75 -12.71 7.33 -3.04
C ARG A 75 -12.08 7.72 -4.39
N LEU A 76 -11.33 8.82 -4.43
CA LEU A 76 -10.51 9.17 -5.59
C LEU A 76 -9.48 8.06 -5.89
N ALA A 77 -8.78 7.57 -4.86
CA ALA A 77 -7.79 6.50 -5.03
C ALA A 77 -8.41 5.17 -5.54
N TYR A 78 -9.63 4.82 -5.13
CA TYR A 78 -10.31 3.62 -5.65
C TYR A 78 -10.72 3.76 -7.13
N LEU A 79 -10.94 4.98 -7.60
CA LEU A 79 -11.14 5.28 -9.02
C LEU A 79 -9.82 5.32 -9.83
N GLY A 80 -8.67 5.03 -9.20
CA GLY A 80 -7.36 5.15 -9.83
C GLY A 80 -6.85 6.57 -9.99
N LYS A 81 -7.53 7.57 -9.43
CA LYS A 81 -7.18 8.99 -9.46
C LYS A 81 -6.19 9.32 -8.35
N TYR A 82 -4.99 8.73 -8.44
CA TYR A 82 -4.03 8.78 -7.34
C TYR A 82 -3.44 10.16 -7.11
N ARG A 83 -3.22 10.95 -8.17
CA ARG A 83 -2.72 12.33 -8.06
C ARG A 83 -3.74 13.22 -7.37
N GLU A 84 -5.03 13.15 -7.77
CA GLU A 84 -6.12 13.90 -7.13
C GLU A 84 -6.29 13.49 -5.63
N ALA A 85 -6.09 12.21 -5.32
CA ALA A 85 -6.09 11.73 -3.94
C ALA A 85 -4.92 12.33 -3.12
N ILE A 86 -3.71 12.41 -3.69
CA ILE A 86 -2.54 13.03 -3.06
C ILE A 86 -2.79 14.51 -2.78
N ASP A 87 -3.38 15.24 -3.73
CA ASP A 87 -3.73 16.65 -3.56
C ASP A 87 -4.76 16.83 -2.43
N THR A 88 -5.78 15.96 -2.39
CA THR A 88 -6.79 15.95 -1.32
C THR A 88 -6.15 15.71 0.06
N PHE A 89 -5.27 14.71 0.19
CA PHE A 89 -4.57 14.45 1.44
C PHE A 89 -3.59 15.57 1.80
N SER A 90 -2.97 16.23 0.82
CA SER A 90 -2.09 17.38 1.04
C SER A 90 -2.86 18.58 1.60
N ALA A 91 -4.05 18.86 1.07
CA ALA A 91 -4.95 19.86 1.65
C ALA A 91 -5.34 19.49 3.09
N GLY A 92 -5.56 18.19 3.36
CA GLY A 92 -5.82 17.68 4.71
C GLY A 92 -4.65 17.91 5.68
N ILE A 93 -3.41 17.63 5.25
CA ILE A 93 -2.20 17.85 6.07
C ILE A 93 -2.04 19.33 6.42
N ASN A 94 -2.28 20.23 5.46
CA ASN A 94 -2.20 21.67 5.70
C ASN A 94 -3.25 22.14 6.71
N ARG A 95 -4.43 21.55 6.67
CA ARG A 95 -5.56 21.94 7.51
C ARG A 95 -5.56 21.27 8.89
N PHE A 96 -5.07 20.02 8.94
CA PHE A 96 -5.04 19.18 10.13
C PHE A 96 -3.62 18.61 10.36
N PRO A 97 -2.61 19.46 10.65
CA PRO A 97 -1.19 19.07 10.63
C PRO A 97 -0.78 18.02 11.68
N ARG A 98 -1.65 17.78 12.68
CA ARG A 98 -1.44 16.77 13.73
C ARG A 98 -2.23 15.48 13.50
N ASP A 99 -3.02 15.38 12.44
CA ASP A 99 -3.76 14.17 12.11
C ASP A 99 -2.91 13.26 11.20
N ALA A 100 -2.33 12.22 11.81
CA ALA A 100 -1.43 11.27 11.16
C ALA A 100 -2.09 10.53 9.98
N ARG A 101 -3.43 10.43 9.95
CA ARG A 101 -4.17 9.67 8.93
C ARG A 101 -3.98 10.25 7.53
N PHE A 102 -3.89 11.57 7.39
CA PHE A 102 -3.60 12.20 6.10
C PHE A 102 -2.22 11.82 5.57
N LEU A 103 -1.20 11.86 6.42
CA LEU A 103 0.16 11.43 6.08
C LEU A 103 0.20 9.95 5.72
N ARG A 104 -0.49 9.09 6.49
CA ARG A 104 -0.62 7.65 6.21
C ARG A 104 -1.23 7.39 4.85
N HIS A 105 -2.33 8.05 4.52
CA HIS A 105 -2.99 7.86 3.23
C HIS A 105 -2.20 8.45 2.07
N ARG A 106 -1.59 9.62 2.24
CA ARG A 106 -0.72 10.21 1.20
C ARG A 106 0.52 9.37 0.96
N GLY A 107 1.18 8.92 2.02
CA GLY A 107 2.34 8.01 1.94
C GLY A 107 2.02 6.72 1.17
N HIS A 108 0.87 6.10 1.42
CA HIS A 108 0.42 4.96 0.63
C HIS A 108 0.27 5.34 -0.86
N ARG A 109 -0.32 6.49 -1.20
CA ARG A 109 -0.44 6.91 -2.61
C ARG A 109 0.91 7.24 -3.23
N TYR A 110 1.86 7.80 -2.49
CA TYR A 110 3.23 7.98 -2.98
C TYR A 110 3.89 6.65 -3.34
N LEU A 111 3.69 5.57 -2.58
CA LEU A 111 4.11 4.22 -3.00
C LEU A 111 3.44 3.81 -4.31
N THR A 112 2.13 4.00 -4.42
CA THR A 112 1.37 3.65 -5.63
C THR A 112 1.95 4.36 -6.86
N ILE A 113 2.28 5.64 -6.77
CA ILE A 113 2.84 6.42 -7.89
C ILE A 113 4.39 6.38 -7.98
N ARG A 114 5.06 5.39 -7.36
CA ARG A 114 6.51 5.14 -7.43
C ARG A 114 7.37 6.27 -6.85
N ARG A 115 6.93 6.82 -5.72
CA ARG A 115 7.70 7.82 -4.95
C ARG A 115 8.02 7.30 -3.54
N PRO A 116 8.83 6.20 -3.41
CA PRO A 116 9.04 5.53 -2.12
C PRO A 116 9.67 6.45 -1.07
N MET A 117 10.54 7.38 -1.46
CA MET A 117 11.16 8.31 -0.51
C MET A 117 10.18 9.35 0.03
N LEU A 118 9.24 9.85 -0.81
CA LEU A 118 8.18 10.75 -0.31
C LEU A 118 7.21 9.98 0.59
N ALA A 119 6.94 8.71 0.27
CA ALA A 119 6.15 7.85 1.14
C ALA A 119 6.82 7.66 2.50
N ALA A 120 8.14 7.36 2.53
CA ALA A 120 8.88 7.20 3.77
C ALA A 120 8.83 8.47 4.63
N GLN A 121 9.05 9.66 4.06
CA GLN A 121 8.98 10.93 4.77
C GLN A 121 7.62 11.15 5.46
N ASP A 122 6.53 10.91 4.73
CA ASP A 122 5.18 11.05 5.29
C ASP A 122 4.92 10.03 6.40
N LEU A 123 5.32 8.78 6.19
CA LEU A 123 5.04 7.69 7.12
C LEU A 123 5.92 7.77 8.38
N GLU A 124 7.17 8.24 8.30
CA GLU A 124 7.99 8.55 9.45
C GLU A 124 7.38 9.66 10.33
N LYS A 125 6.87 10.72 9.67
CA LYS A 125 6.16 11.78 10.36
C LYS A 125 4.87 11.26 10.98
N ALA A 126 4.10 10.43 10.28
CA ALA A 126 2.91 9.79 10.82
C ALA A 126 3.23 8.92 12.05
N ALA A 127 4.28 8.08 11.98
CA ALA A 127 4.74 7.25 13.08
C ALA A 127 5.15 8.09 14.31
N THR A 128 5.73 9.27 14.08
CA THR A 128 6.07 10.21 15.15
C THR A 128 4.82 10.78 15.81
N LEU A 129 3.80 11.13 15.04
CA LEU A 129 2.54 11.70 15.56
C LEU A 129 1.72 10.69 16.38
N VAL A 130 1.78 9.39 16.05
CA VAL A 130 1.02 8.35 16.77
C VAL A 130 1.80 7.73 17.94
N ARG A 131 3.05 8.12 18.16
CA ARG A 131 3.86 7.57 19.24
C ARG A 131 3.21 7.82 20.60
N GLY A 132 3.00 6.72 21.35
CA GLY A 132 2.35 6.76 22.65
C GLY A 132 0.84 7.00 22.62
N GLN A 133 0.24 7.06 21.42
CA GLN A 133 -1.21 7.12 21.29
C GLN A 133 -1.79 5.70 21.23
N PRO A 134 -3.02 5.49 21.73
CA PRO A 134 -3.75 4.25 21.50
C PRO A 134 -3.88 3.96 20.00
N ASP A 135 -3.70 2.69 19.61
CA ASP A 135 -3.95 2.30 18.23
C ASP A 135 -5.45 2.15 17.97
N VAL A 136 -5.87 2.43 16.75
CA VAL A 136 -7.28 2.43 16.37
C VAL A 136 -7.49 1.61 15.10
N ILE A 137 -8.56 0.82 15.06
CA ILE A 137 -8.99 0.12 13.84
C ILE A 137 -9.25 1.15 12.74
N GLU A 138 -8.68 0.92 11.58
CA GLU A 138 -8.90 1.76 10.41
C GLU A 138 -10.13 1.24 9.63
N PRO A 139 -11.16 2.07 9.37
CA PRO A 139 -12.33 1.64 8.62
C PRO A 139 -11.96 1.14 7.22
N ASP A 140 -12.51 0.00 6.81
CA ASP A 140 -12.30 -0.50 5.46
C ASP A 140 -13.01 0.34 4.41
N GLY A 141 -12.32 0.61 3.32
CA GLY A 141 -12.90 1.31 2.18
C GLY A 141 -13.34 0.38 1.06
N ALA A 142 -12.83 -0.86 1.08
CA ALA A 142 -13.22 -1.99 0.26
C ALA A 142 -13.30 -3.21 1.19
N PRO A 143 -14.43 -3.42 1.89
CA PRO A 143 -14.56 -4.46 2.89
C PRO A 143 -14.30 -5.85 2.33
N ASN A 144 -13.70 -6.73 3.15
CA ASN A 144 -13.58 -8.15 2.86
C ASN A 144 -14.94 -8.85 2.92
N ALA A 145 -14.97 -10.14 2.53
CA ALA A 145 -16.21 -10.91 2.46
C ALA A 145 -16.95 -11.04 3.80
N GLN A 146 -16.24 -10.87 4.93
CA GLN A 146 -16.80 -10.93 6.28
C GLN A 146 -17.18 -9.54 6.83
N ASN A 147 -16.94 -8.46 6.07
CA ASN A 147 -17.14 -7.08 6.49
C ASN A 147 -16.46 -6.76 7.84
N THR A 148 -15.29 -7.37 8.09
CA THR A 148 -14.54 -7.22 9.34
C THR A 148 -13.26 -6.45 9.08
N PRO A 149 -13.13 -5.20 9.56
CA PRO A 149 -11.89 -4.43 9.45
C PRO A 149 -10.78 -5.11 10.25
N LEU A 150 -9.65 -5.40 9.60
CA LEU A 150 -8.53 -6.14 10.20
C LEU A 150 -7.38 -5.24 10.63
N SER A 151 -7.15 -4.14 9.92
CA SER A 151 -5.95 -3.34 10.10
C SER A 151 -6.17 -2.12 10.99
N THR A 152 -5.08 -1.68 11.64
CA THR A 152 -5.07 -0.48 12.46
C THR A 152 -4.28 0.65 11.81
N LEU A 153 -4.43 1.86 12.32
CA LEU A 153 -3.67 3.03 11.85
C LEU A 153 -2.17 2.81 11.99
N GLN A 154 -1.70 2.35 13.16
CA GLN A 154 -0.27 2.15 13.41
C GLN A 154 0.27 1.01 12.56
N PHE A 155 -0.47 -0.10 12.42
CA PHE A 155 -0.09 -1.17 11.49
C PHE A 155 0.10 -0.63 10.08
N ASN A 156 -0.86 0.09 9.55
CA ASN A 156 -0.80 0.63 8.20
C ASN A 156 0.35 1.62 8.00
N ILE A 157 0.67 2.43 9.00
CA ILE A 157 1.84 3.32 8.97
C ILE A 157 3.13 2.50 8.83
N TRP A 158 3.37 1.55 9.74
CA TRP A 158 4.61 0.77 9.76
C TRP A 158 4.74 -0.16 8.55
N TYR A 159 3.64 -0.79 8.12
CA TYR A 159 3.62 -1.66 6.95
C TYR A 159 4.04 -0.92 5.68
N HIS A 160 3.45 0.23 5.41
CA HIS A 160 3.77 1.01 4.22
C HIS A 160 5.16 1.67 4.32
N LEU A 161 5.61 2.07 5.51
CA LEU A 161 6.97 2.57 5.72
C LEU A 161 8.01 1.50 5.42
N ALA A 162 7.80 0.29 5.91
CA ALA A 162 8.68 -0.83 5.66
C ALA A 162 8.74 -1.20 4.18
N LEU A 163 7.59 -1.18 3.47
CA LEU A 163 7.54 -1.35 2.01
C LEU A 163 8.28 -0.25 1.27
N ALA A 164 8.15 1.02 1.70
CA ALA A 164 8.85 2.13 1.08
C ALA A 164 10.37 1.93 1.11
N TYR A 165 10.90 1.56 2.26
CA TYR A 165 12.32 1.26 2.41
C TYR A 165 12.75 0.00 1.65
N TYR A 166 11.91 -1.06 1.64
CA TYR A 166 12.19 -2.29 0.93
C TYR A 166 12.33 -2.05 -0.58
N VAL A 167 11.40 -1.32 -1.17
CA VAL A 167 11.41 -0.98 -2.60
C VAL A 167 12.61 -0.11 -2.96
N ASP A 168 13.00 0.80 -2.08
CA ASP A 168 14.19 1.66 -2.25
C ASP A 168 15.52 0.94 -1.95
N GLY A 169 15.48 -0.34 -1.56
CA GLY A 169 16.67 -1.13 -1.25
C GLY A 169 17.28 -0.86 0.14
N LYS A 170 16.66 -0.06 0.96
CA LYS A 170 17.09 0.29 2.33
C LYS A 170 16.70 -0.82 3.32
N ASN A 171 17.29 -2.00 3.15
CA ASN A 171 16.94 -3.20 3.91
C ASN A 171 17.10 -3.05 5.45
N PRO A 172 18.15 -2.39 6.00
CA PRO A 172 18.23 -2.18 7.45
C PRO A 172 17.06 -1.35 8.00
N GLN A 173 16.69 -0.25 7.33
CA GLN A 173 15.56 0.59 7.71
C GLN A 173 14.23 -0.17 7.53
N ALA A 174 14.09 -0.93 6.44
CA ALA A 174 12.94 -1.79 6.22
C ALA A 174 12.77 -2.80 7.37
N LEU A 175 13.85 -3.45 7.83
CA LEU A 175 13.78 -4.39 8.94
C LEU A 175 13.29 -3.72 10.24
N THR A 176 13.84 -2.54 10.58
CA THR A 176 13.40 -1.78 11.76
C THR A 176 11.91 -1.44 11.70
N ALA A 177 11.41 -1.05 10.52
CA ALA A 177 9.99 -0.77 10.32
C ALA A 177 9.14 -2.05 10.36
N TRP A 178 9.60 -3.19 9.81
CA TRP A 178 8.92 -4.49 9.93
C TRP A 178 8.88 -4.99 11.38
N ASP A 179 9.94 -4.80 12.15
CA ASP A 179 9.94 -5.12 13.58
C ASP A 179 8.92 -4.27 14.36
N SER A 180 8.73 -3.02 13.96
CA SER A 180 7.70 -2.14 14.52
C SER A 180 6.30 -2.58 14.09
N CYS A 181 6.12 -2.97 12.83
CA CYS A 181 4.87 -3.50 12.31
C CYS A 181 4.45 -4.79 13.05
N ALA A 182 5.39 -5.71 13.30
CA ALA A 182 5.12 -6.93 14.05
C ALA A 182 4.60 -6.66 15.48
N ARG A 183 5.13 -5.62 16.14
CA ARG A 183 4.67 -5.25 17.50
C ARG A 183 3.23 -4.74 17.56
N VAL A 184 2.71 -4.21 16.46
CA VAL A 184 1.34 -3.67 16.36
C VAL A 184 0.40 -4.58 15.55
N SER A 185 0.85 -5.76 15.14
CA SER A 185 0.03 -6.75 14.43
C SER A 185 -0.88 -7.47 15.43
N ILE A 186 -2.16 -7.11 15.44
CA ILE A 186 -3.14 -7.55 16.46
C ILE A 186 -3.89 -8.84 16.10
N ASN A 187 -3.68 -9.40 14.92
CA ASN A 187 -4.31 -10.63 14.46
C ASN A 187 -3.39 -11.42 13.51
N SER A 188 -3.79 -12.65 13.19
CA SER A 188 -3.01 -13.55 12.36
C SER A 188 -2.84 -13.05 10.92
N ASP A 189 -3.84 -12.38 10.34
CA ASP A 189 -3.75 -11.82 9.00
C ASP A 189 -2.62 -10.77 8.89
N LEU A 190 -2.58 -9.84 9.84
CA LEU A 190 -1.55 -8.82 9.90
C LEU A 190 -0.17 -9.42 10.18
N MET A 191 -0.11 -10.39 11.08
CA MET A 191 1.15 -11.05 11.44
C MET A 191 1.73 -11.84 10.26
N VAL A 192 0.92 -12.61 9.53
CA VAL A 192 1.37 -13.38 8.36
C VAL A 192 1.91 -12.45 7.28
N ALA A 193 1.18 -11.37 6.96
CA ALA A 193 1.65 -10.38 5.98
C ALA A 193 2.97 -9.71 6.40
N THR A 194 3.09 -9.35 7.69
CA THR A 194 4.31 -8.75 8.25
C THR A 194 5.49 -9.72 8.19
N GLN A 195 5.32 -10.96 8.65
CA GLN A 195 6.40 -11.95 8.70
C GLN A 195 6.88 -12.37 7.30
N TYR A 196 5.99 -12.39 6.31
CA TYR A 196 6.37 -12.63 4.91
C TYR A 196 7.41 -11.60 4.42
N TRP A 197 7.11 -10.32 4.52
CA TRP A 197 8.03 -9.28 4.07
C TRP A 197 9.27 -9.19 4.95
N ARG A 198 9.12 -9.37 6.26
CA ARG A 198 10.23 -9.42 7.21
C ARG A 198 11.20 -10.56 6.88
N TYR A 199 10.70 -11.75 6.53
CA TYR A 199 11.50 -12.88 6.06
C TYR A 199 12.35 -12.49 4.84
N LEU A 200 11.77 -11.88 3.82
CA LEU A 200 12.49 -11.46 2.63
C LEU A 200 13.63 -10.48 2.94
N VAL A 201 13.37 -9.51 3.81
CA VAL A 201 14.39 -8.55 4.27
C VAL A 201 15.51 -9.24 5.06
N LEU A 202 15.17 -10.15 5.97
CA LEU A 202 16.14 -10.90 6.77
C LEU A 202 17.05 -11.76 5.88
N LYS A 203 16.48 -12.44 4.88
CA LYS A 203 17.26 -13.20 3.90
C LYS A 203 18.24 -12.32 3.10
N ARG A 204 17.80 -11.12 2.71
CA ARG A 204 18.68 -10.14 2.03
C ARG A 204 19.82 -9.63 2.91
N LEU A 205 19.59 -9.53 4.21
CA LEU A 205 20.59 -9.10 5.18
C LEU A 205 21.49 -10.27 5.67
N GLY A 206 21.31 -11.49 5.14
CA GLY A 206 22.06 -12.68 5.57
C GLY A 206 21.72 -13.16 6.98
N ARG A 207 20.61 -12.68 7.57
CA ARG A 207 20.19 -13.02 8.95
C ARG A 207 19.37 -14.31 8.96
N THR A 208 19.99 -15.42 8.59
CA THR A 208 19.30 -16.72 8.34
C THR A 208 18.50 -17.21 9.54
N ALA A 209 19.08 -17.26 10.75
CA ALA A 209 18.39 -17.74 11.94
C ALA A 209 17.13 -16.91 12.26
N ALA A 210 17.19 -15.58 12.10
CA ALA A 210 16.03 -14.72 12.31
C ALA A 210 14.99 -14.90 11.19
N ALA A 211 15.42 -15.17 9.95
CA ALA A 211 14.52 -15.48 8.85
C ALA A 211 13.77 -16.80 9.11
N ASP A 212 14.48 -17.84 9.57
CA ASP A 212 13.85 -19.12 9.91
C ASP A 212 12.83 -18.96 11.05
N SER A 213 13.13 -18.11 12.04
CA SER A 213 12.18 -17.77 13.10
C SER A 213 10.93 -17.06 12.58
N ALA A 214 11.05 -16.22 11.53
CA ALA A 214 9.90 -15.56 10.91
C ALA A 214 8.94 -16.57 10.23
N LEU A 215 9.45 -17.75 9.81
CA LEU A 215 8.64 -18.81 9.20
C LEU A 215 7.86 -19.66 10.24
N ALA A 216 8.01 -19.44 11.53
CA ALA A 216 7.33 -20.23 12.55
C ALA A 216 5.80 -20.23 12.35
N ILE A 217 5.20 -19.09 12.07
CA ILE A 217 3.75 -18.93 11.84
C ILE A 217 3.22 -19.80 10.67
N ALA A 218 4.07 -20.17 9.71
CA ALA A 218 3.69 -21.04 8.60
C ALA A 218 3.33 -22.47 9.05
N ARG A 219 3.79 -22.87 10.23
CA ARG A 219 3.56 -24.19 10.84
C ARG A 219 2.32 -24.24 11.75
N GLU A 220 1.83 -23.07 12.16
CA GLU A 220 0.75 -22.94 13.17
C GLU A 220 -0.66 -23.11 12.59
N ASN A 221 -0.80 -23.08 11.25
CA ASN A 221 -2.10 -23.14 10.55
C ASN A 221 -3.12 -22.09 11.05
N PRO A 222 -2.77 -20.80 11.07
CA PRO A 222 -3.66 -19.76 11.57
C PRO A 222 -4.92 -19.62 10.73
N THR A 223 -6.04 -19.29 11.36
CA THR A 223 -7.26 -18.88 10.65
C THR A 223 -7.07 -17.46 10.09
N LEU A 224 -7.25 -17.31 8.79
CA LEU A 224 -7.08 -16.05 8.08
C LEU A 224 -8.35 -15.68 7.31
N ILE A 225 -8.60 -14.38 7.19
CA ILE A 225 -9.70 -13.82 6.41
C ILE A 225 -9.19 -13.37 5.03
N GLU A 226 -8.02 -12.71 4.95
CA GLU A 226 -7.53 -12.08 3.72
C GLU A 226 -6.18 -12.64 3.23
N ASN A 227 -5.24 -12.91 4.12
CA ASN A 227 -3.82 -13.07 3.79
C ASN A 227 -3.38 -14.52 3.50
N GLN A 228 -4.26 -15.33 2.92
CA GLN A 228 -3.99 -16.72 2.54
C GLN A 228 -2.79 -16.85 1.57
N ALA A 229 -2.66 -15.93 0.63
CA ALA A 229 -1.55 -15.94 -0.34
C ALA A 229 -0.18 -15.83 0.37
N TYR A 230 -0.06 -14.94 1.34
CA TYR A 230 1.17 -14.81 2.12
C TYR A 230 1.47 -16.06 2.96
N LEU A 231 0.46 -16.68 3.58
CA LEU A 231 0.65 -17.92 4.34
C LEU A 231 1.18 -19.05 3.44
N ARG A 232 0.60 -19.23 2.25
CA ARG A 232 1.06 -20.23 1.29
C ARG A 232 2.49 -19.98 0.84
N LEU A 233 2.86 -18.74 0.59
CA LEU A 233 4.25 -18.36 0.27
C LEU A 233 5.21 -18.66 1.42
N MET A 234 4.81 -18.36 2.66
CA MET A 234 5.63 -18.70 3.83
C MET A 234 5.80 -20.21 4.00
N ARG A 235 4.76 -21.01 3.73
CA ARG A 235 4.85 -22.47 3.67
C ARG A 235 5.78 -22.98 2.59
N LEU A 236 5.75 -22.35 1.41
CA LEU A 236 6.72 -22.65 0.35
C LEU A 236 8.16 -22.36 0.80
N PHE A 237 8.42 -21.20 1.41
CA PHE A 237 9.75 -20.86 1.94
C PHE A 237 10.19 -21.80 3.08
N ALA A 238 9.26 -22.31 3.86
CA ALA A 238 9.51 -23.29 4.91
C ALA A 238 9.64 -24.74 4.39
N GLY A 239 9.48 -24.99 3.09
CA GLY A 239 9.53 -26.32 2.47
C GLY A 239 8.30 -27.21 2.81
N LEU A 240 7.20 -26.61 3.25
CA LEU A 240 5.94 -27.29 3.60
C LEU A 240 4.99 -27.39 2.39
N GLU A 241 5.17 -26.58 1.39
CA GLU A 241 4.44 -26.62 0.12
C GLU A 241 5.42 -26.64 -1.06
N LYS A 242 4.95 -27.16 -2.20
CA LYS A 242 5.71 -27.15 -3.47
C LYS A 242 5.29 -25.94 -4.32
N VAL A 243 6.19 -25.46 -5.17
CA VAL A 243 5.94 -24.28 -6.02
C VAL A 243 4.74 -24.50 -6.95
N GLU A 244 4.58 -25.72 -7.49
CA GLU A 244 3.48 -26.09 -8.38
C GLU A 244 2.10 -26.01 -7.71
N SER A 245 2.05 -26.23 -6.39
CA SER A 245 0.81 -26.10 -5.63
C SER A 245 0.46 -24.65 -5.29
N VAL A 246 1.47 -23.81 -5.08
CA VAL A 246 1.28 -22.39 -4.70
C VAL A 246 0.93 -21.53 -5.91
N PHE A 247 1.41 -21.89 -7.09
CA PHE A 247 1.28 -21.10 -8.32
C PHE A 247 0.58 -21.89 -9.44
N PRO A 248 -0.73 -22.11 -9.31
CA PRO A 248 -1.50 -22.80 -10.34
C PRO A 248 -1.77 -21.95 -11.59
N SER A 249 -1.59 -20.62 -11.48
CA SER A 249 -1.82 -19.66 -12.58
C SER A 249 -0.54 -18.91 -12.93
N THR A 250 -0.28 -18.73 -14.22
CA THR A 250 0.82 -17.93 -14.75
C THR A 250 0.42 -16.46 -14.94
N SER A 251 -0.81 -16.07 -14.60
CA SER A 251 -1.32 -14.71 -14.76
C SER A 251 -1.08 -13.87 -13.52
N ALA A 252 -0.53 -12.67 -13.70
CA ALA A 252 -0.44 -11.63 -12.67
C ALA A 252 -1.49 -10.53 -12.92
N ALA A 253 -2.69 -10.91 -13.34
CA ALA A 253 -3.72 -9.99 -13.77
C ALA A 253 -4.40 -9.25 -12.60
N ASN A 254 -4.44 -9.84 -11.41
CA ASN A 254 -5.03 -9.24 -10.22
C ASN A 254 -4.02 -9.09 -9.07
N VAL A 255 -4.42 -8.40 -8.00
CA VAL A 255 -3.53 -8.11 -6.85
C VAL A 255 -3.06 -9.39 -6.14
N ALA A 256 -3.93 -10.38 -5.97
CA ALA A 256 -3.58 -11.64 -5.32
C ALA A 256 -2.58 -12.44 -6.16
N ASP A 257 -2.78 -12.51 -7.47
CA ASP A 257 -1.86 -13.15 -8.41
C ASP A 257 -0.49 -12.44 -8.41
N ALA A 258 -0.49 -11.10 -8.39
CA ALA A 258 0.74 -10.31 -8.35
C ALA A 258 1.53 -10.55 -7.04
N THR A 259 0.85 -10.68 -5.90
CA THR A 259 1.48 -11.03 -4.61
C THR A 259 2.13 -12.41 -4.68
N THR A 260 1.37 -13.41 -5.17
CA THR A 260 1.86 -14.79 -5.32
C THR A 260 3.02 -14.86 -6.30
N ALA A 261 2.89 -14.24 -7.48
CA ALA A 261 3.93 -14.23 -8.50
C ALA A 261 5.24 -13.57 -8.00
N TYR A 262 5.13 -12.47 -7.24
CA TYR A 262 6.30 -11.86 -6.61
C TYR A 262 6.94 -12.80 -5.58
N GLY A 263 6.16 -13.45 -4.73
CA GLY A 263 6.67 -14.41 -3.75
C GLY A 263 7.40 -15.57 -4.39
N ILE A 264 6.84 -16.15 -5.46
CA ILE A 264 7.50 -17.20 -6.26
C ILE A 264 8.80 -16.71 -6.89
N SER A 265 8.81 -15.49 -7.43
CA SER A 265 10.04 -14.91 -7.98
C SER A 265 11.13 -14.79 -6.93
N MET A 266 10.77 -14.39 -5.71
CA MET A 266 11.71 -14.32 -4.60
C MET A 266 12.17 -15.71 -4.14
N TRP A 267 11.30 -16.72 -4.18
CA TRP A 267 11.69 -18.10 -3.92
C TRP A 267 12.71 -18.60 -4.94
N HIS A 268 12.53 -18.33 -6.26
CA HIS A 268 13.54 -18.62 -7.26
C HIS A 268 14.84 -17.88 -6.97
N TYR A 269 14.78 -16.58 -6.72
CA TYR A 269 15.96 -15.75 -6.44
C TYR A 269 16.77 -16.27 -5.25
N LEU A 270 16.11 -16.57 -4.13
CA LEU A 270 16.75 -17.08 -2.91
C LEU A 270 17.35 -18.49 -3.07
N ASN A 271 16.91 -19.24 -4.08
CA ASN A 271 17.45 -20.55 -4.46
C ASN A 271 18.44 -20.49 -5.64
N GLY A 272 18.99 -19.30 -5.96
CA GLY A 272 20.00 -19.12 -7.01
C GLY A 272 19.47 -19.15 -8.45
N ARG A 273 18.16 -19.26 -8.64
CA ARG A 273 17.51 -19.28 -9.96
C ARG A 273 17.16 -17.86 -10.42
N THR A 274 18.19 -17.07 -10.66
CA THR A 274 18.05 -15.62 -10.94
C THR A 274 17.33 -15.35 -12.26
N ASN A 275 17.51 -16.20 -13.28
CA ASN A 275 16.88 -16.02 -14.59
C ASN A 275 15.35 -16.20 -14.49
N GLU A 276 14.88 -17.20 -13.77
CA GLU A 276 13.46 -17.47 -13.53
C GLU A 276 12.83 -16.34 -12.70
N ALA A 277 13.52 -15.89 -11.67
CA ALA A 277 13.10 -14.74 -10.88
C ALA A 277 12.93 -13.49 -11.77
N ARG A 278 13.93 -13.18 -12.59
CA ARG A 278 13.94 -12.02 -13.48
C ARG A 278 12.83 -12.10 -14.53
N ALA A 279 12.54 -13.29 -15.06
CA ALA A 279 11.45 -13.49 -16.01
C ALA A 279 10.08 -13.14 -15.35
N LEU A 280 9.87 -13.57 -14.12
CA LEU A 280 8.66 -13.23 -13.36
C LEU A 280 8.59 -11.73 -13.03
N TRP A 281 9.68 -11.08 -12.64
CA TRP A 281 9.71 -9.63 -12.39
C TRP A 281 9.33 -8.82 -13.65
N LYS A 282 9.84 -9.22 -14.83
CA LYS A 282 9.47 -8.58 -16.12
C LYS A 282 7.98 -8.74 -16.42
N ARG A 283 7.40 -9.92 -16.14
CA ARG A 283 5.97 -10.15 -16.32
C ARG A 283 5.13 -9.32 -15.37
N LEU A 284 5.58 -9.20 -14.11
CA LEU A 284 4.94 -8.34 -13.10
C LEU A 284 5.00 -6.87 -13.51
N ASP A 285 6.16 -6.38 -13.96
CA ASP A 285 6.29 -5.00 -14.45
C ASP A 285 5.31 -4.68 -15.59
N ALA A 286 5.04 -5.65 -16.48
CA ALA A 286 4.06 -5.51 -17.56
C ALA A 286 2.59 -5.68 -17.11
N SER A 287 2.33 -6.01 -15.84
CA SER A 287 0.98 -6.30 -15.34
C SER A 287 0.07 -5.06 -15.31
N PRO A 288 -1.23 -5.21 -15.65
CA PRO A 288 -2.22 -4.17 -15.43
C PRO A 288 -2.52 -3.92 -13.93
N ALA A 289 -2.20 -4.88 -13.05
CA ALA A 289 -2.33 -4.76 -11.59
C ALA A 289 -1.18 -3.94 -10.95
N TRP A 290 -0.68 -2.93 -11.67
CA TRP A 290 0.49 -2.15 -11.25
C TRP A 290 0.31 -1.43 -9.90
N GLY A 291 -0.92 -1.23 -9.44
CA GLY A 291 -1.21 -0.70 -8.10
C GLY A 291 -0.84 -1.64 -6.94
N SER A 292 -0.53 -2.93 -7.23
CA SER A 292 -0.18 -3.91 -6.20
C SER A 292 1.26 -3.77 -5.71
N PHE A 293 1.50 -4.15 -4.44
CA PHE A 293 2.85 -4.12 -3.87
C PHE A 293 3.78 -5.18 -4.49
N GLY A 294 3.24 -6.30 -4.99
CA GLY A 294 4.01 -7.31 -5.69
C GLY A 294 4.64 -6.76 -6.98
N VAL A 295 3.88 -5.96 -7.76
CA VAL A 295 4.41 -5.30 -8.96
C VAL A 295 5.43 -4.23 -8.59
N LEU A 296 5.12 -3.36 -7.63
CA LEU A 296 6.05 -2.34 -7.16
C LEU A 296 7.38 -2.93 -6.69
N ALA A 297 7.32 -4.02 -5.93
CA ALA A 297 8.51 -4.72 -5.45
C ALA A 297 9.31 -5.33 -6.62
N ALA A 298 8.64 -5.94 -7.61
CA ALA A 298 9.30 -6.50 -8.81
C ALA A 298 10.01 -5.42 -9.64
N GLU A 299 9.40 -4.24 -9.79
CA GLU A 299 10.06 -3.07 -10.43
C GLU A 299 11.33 -2.70 -9.66
N GLY A 300 11.27 -2.67 -8.32
CA GLY A 300 12.45 -2.45 -7.46
C GLY A 300 13.55 -3.49 -7.66
N GLU A 301 13.21 -4.77 -7.86
CA GLU A 301 14.18 -5.83 -8.17
C GLU A 301 14.86 -5.59 -9.53
N LEU A 302 14.07 -5.26 -10.54
CA LEU A 302 14.60 -5.01 -11.89
C LEU A 302 15.56 -3.82 -11.93
N THR A 303 15.34 -2.80 -11.11
CA THR A 303 16.25 -1.65 -11.04
C THR A 303 17.55 -1.96 -10.31
N ARG A 304 17.53 -2.85 -9.31
CA ARG A 304 18.72 -3.26 -8.54
C ARG A 304 19.60 -4.30 -9.25
N THR A 305 19.04 -5.05 -10.19
CA THR A 305 19.74 -6.15 -10.89
C THR A 305 20.10 -5.81 -12.34
N ARG A 306 20.13 -4.52 -12.66
CA ARG A 306 20.59 -4.01 -13.97
C ARG A 306 22.09 -4.22 -14.17
#